data_fa4f6c40ac07d70cabc2f793fe8ecfdf
#
_entry.id   fa4f6c40ac07d70cabc2f793fe8ecfdf
#
_cell.length_a   1.000
_cell.length_b   1.000
_cell.length_c   1.000
_cell.angle_alpha   90.00
_cell.angle_beta   90.00
_cell.angle_gamma   90.00
#
_symmetry.space_group_name_H-M   'P 1'
#
loop_
_entity.id
_entity.type
_entity.pdbx_description
1 polymer ?
#
loop_
_entity_poly.entity_id
_entity_poly.type
_entity_poly.pdbx_seq_one_letter_code
_entity_poly.pdbx_strand_id
1 'polypeptide(L)'
;MTEGKISKSIVLFALPVLLGNLFQQLYNVVDSLVVGNVLGKEALAAVSSTGSLIFLIVGFINGLFVGAGVAIARYYGAKNKEDLSTAIHTTIAFAFVAGLFITIIGIGFTPLLLRLMGTPSDVLPDAITYLRVYFAGGIGIVMYNACMGIFHAIGDSKHPLYYLIIAATLNVVLDILFVVVFNFGVEGAAIATVISQFVSGTLAFTELVRIDGDHKIYLKKIGMNKEMLKRLLKIGLPTGVQNSVIAFANVIVQANINQFGSIAMAGNGAYNKLEGFAFLPITSFSLALTTFIGQNLGAEKYDRVKSGARFGLISGVVLAQIIGVIIFIFAPQLIRLFNSDPAVIDQGVLRARIICLFYFLLALSHCLSGILRGAGRTYVPMVVMLVSWCIIRITYITVVVRIIPDIRVVHWAYPLTWLLSSIAFLIYYKRTDWIAEYV
;
A
#
# COMPACT_ATOMS: atom_id res chain seq x y z
N MET A 1 5.05 13.71 -17.11
CA MET A 1 6.46 13.41 -16.72
C MET A 1 7.38 13.14 -17.91
N THR A 2 6.91 13.33 -19.11
CA THR A 2 7.64 13.06 -20.37
C THR A 2 8.60 14.19 -20.78
N GLU A 3 8.59 15.34 -20.09
CA GLU A 3 9.40 16.54 -20.39
C GLU A 3 10.12 17.04 -19.15
N GLY A 4 11.08 17.96 -19.35
CA GLY A 4 11.85 18.58 -18.29
C GLY A 4 12.93 17.68 -17.67
N LYS A 5 13.51 18.12 -16.54
CA LYS A 5 14.56 17.37 -15.83
C LYS A 5 13.98 16.11 -15.17
N ILE A 6 14.60 14.95 -15.39
CA ILE A 6 14.16 13.64 -14.90
C ILE A 6 14.05 13.64 -13.37
N SER A 7 15.10 14.11 -12.68
CA SER A 7 15.13 14.16 -11.21
C SER A 7 13.98 15.00 -10.66
N LYS A 8 13.73 16.17 -11.25
CA LYS A 8 12.64 17.06 -10.84
C LYS A 8 11.28 16.38 -11.03
N SER A 9 11.07 15.68 -12.15
CA SER A 9 9.81 15.00 -12.44
C SER A 9 9.51 13.88 -11.44
N ILE A 10 10.51 13.07 -11.10
CA ILE A 10 10.35 11.94 -10.17
C ILE A 10 10.16 12.45 -8.72
N VAL A 11 11.00 13.41 -8.28
CA VAL A 11 10.94 13.92 -6.90
C VAL A 11 9.66 14.73 -6.65
N LEU A 12 9.26 15.61 -7.59
CA LEU A 12 8.03 16.40 -7.45
C LEU A 12 6.76 15.56 -7.47
N PHE A 13 6.81 14.37 -8.07
CA PHE A 13 5.72 13.40 -7.99
C PHE A 13 5.78 12.61 -6.68
N ALA A 14 6.97 12.12 -6.29
CA ALA A 14 7.12 11.28 -5.10
C ALA A 14 6.82 12.04 -3.80
N LEU A 15 7.15 13.34 -3.73
CA LEU A 15 6.98 14.13 -2.50
C LEU A 15 5.51 14.28 -2.06
N PRO A 16 4.55 14.68 -2.91
CA PRO A 16 3.14 14.70 -2.51
C PRO A 16 2.59 13.32 -2.15
N VAL A 17 3.02 12.26 -2.84
CA VAL A 17 2.65 10.88 -2.49
C VAL A 17 3.16 10.52 -1.09
N LEU A 18 4.42 10.85 -0.79
CA LEU A 18 5.01 10.64 0.53
C LEU A 18 4.22 11.40 1.61
N LEU A 19 3.93 12.67 1.39
CA LEU A 19 3.16 13.47 2.34
C LEU A 19 1.75 12.92 2.52
N GLY A 20 1.09 12.49 1.45
CA GLY A 20 -0.23 11.86 1.52
C GLY A 20 -0.20 10.59 2.37
N ASN A 21 0.73 9.69 2.09
CA ASN A 21 0.90 8.46 2.88
C ASN A 21 1.24 8.77 4.36
N LEU A 22 2.01 9.82 4.63
CA LEU A 22 2.30 10.28 5.99
C LEU A 22 1.02 10.75 6.71
N PHE A 23 0.20 11.59 6.07
CA PHE A 23 -1.08 12.01 6.63
C PHE A 23 -2.01 10.81 6.87
N GLN A 24 -2.03 9.84 5.96
CA GLN A 24 -2.79 8.61 6.13
C GLN A 24 -2.33 7.81 7.36
N GLN A 25 -1.03 7.69 7.54
CA GLN A 25 -0.46 6.99 8.71
C GLN A 25 -0.79 7.73 10.02
N LEU A 26 -0.72 9.06 10.01
CA LEU A 26 -1.05 9.88 11.18
C LEU A 26 -2.52 9.75 11.58
N TYR A 27 -3.46 9.83 10.64
CA TYR A 27 -4.87 9.70 11.01
C TYR A 27 -5.21 8.29 11.52
N ASN A 28 -4.60 7.23 10.97
CA ASN A 28 -4.78 5.87 11.51
C ASN A 28 -4.31 5.75 12.97
N VAL A 29 -3.25 6.49 13.34
CA VAL A 29 -2.79 6.57 14.74
C VAL A 29 -3.81 7.31 15.60
N VAL A 30 -4.35 8.44 15.11
CA VAL A 30 -5.37 9.23 15.85
C VAL A 30 -6.64 8.42 16.03
N ASP A 31 -7.16 7.75 15.01
CA ASP A 31 -8.32 6.87 15.09
C ASP A 31 -8.13 5.78 16.17
N SER A 32 -6.97 5.10 16.15
CA SER A 32 -6.63 4.11 17.17
C SER A 32 -6.56 4.70 18.59
N LEU A 33 -6.08 5.94 18.75
CA LEU A 33 -6.03 6.64 20.03
C LEU A 33 -7.43 7.03 20.52
N VAL A 34 -8.30 7.52 19.64
CA VAL A 34 -9.69 7.86 19.99
C VAL A 34 -10.45 6.60 20.43
N VAL A 35 -10.40 5.53 19.63
CA VAL A 35 -11.06 4.27 19.98
C VAL A 35 -10.51 3.69 21.29
N GLY A 36 -9.19 3.61 21.44
CA GLY A 36 -8.56 3.00 22.61
C GLY A 36 -8.79 3.76 23.90
N ASN A 37 -8.75 5.10 23.88
CA ASN A 37 -8.91 5.92 25.09
C ASN A 37 -10.37 6.13 25.48
N VAL A 38 -11.30 6.13 24.53
CA VAL A 38 -12.72 6.41 24.78
C VAL A 38 -13.54 5.13 24.97
N LEU A 39 -13.36 4.14 24.08
CA LEU A 39 -14.13 2.89 24.10
C LEU A 39 -13.44 1.76 24.86
N GLY A 40 -12.14 1.93 25.14
CA GLY A 40 -11.38 0.96 25.93
C GLY A 40 -10.67 -0.11 25.10
N LYS A 41 -10.05 -1.05 25.82
CA LYS A 41 -9.13 -2.04 25.23
C LYS A 41 -9.83 -3.06 24.33
N GLU A 42 -11.07 -3.42 24.61
CA GLU A 42 -11.84 -4.41 23.85
C GLU A 42 -12.22 -3.85 22.48
N ALA A 43 -12.69 -2.60 22.41
CA ALA A 43 -12.98 -1.90 21.17
C ALA A 43 -11.70 -1.69 20.33
N LEU A 44 -10.58 -1.33 20.95
CA LEU A 44 -9.29 -1.20 20.27
C LEU A 44 -8.84 -2.56 19.71
N ALA A 45 -9.05 -3.66 20.45
CA ALA A 45 -8.76 -5.01 19.98
C ALA A 45 -9.64 -5.39 18.78
N ALA A 46 -10.93 -5.01 18.80
CA ALA A 46 -11.86 -5.22 17.68
C ALA A 46 -11.38 -4.51 16.41
N VAL A 47 -11.10 -3.22 16.49
CA VAL A 47 -10.59 -2.42 15.35
C VAL A 47 -9.24 -2.95 14.86
N SER A 48 -8.33 -3.28 15.78
CA SER A 48 -7.00 -3.79 15.42
C SER A 48 -7.05 -5.18 14.76
N SER A 49 -7.92 -6.07 15.21
CA SER A 49 -8.08 -7.40 14.62
C SER A 49 -8.64 -7.35 13.19
N THR A 50 -9.52 -6.40 12.92
CA THR A 50 -10.07 -6.18 11.56
C THR A 50 -9.07 -5.55 10.60
N GLY A 51 -8.07 -4.84 11.12
CA GLY A 51 -7.06 -4.12 10.33
C GLY A 51 -6.31 -5.02 9.34
N SER A 52 -6.01 -6.26 9.71
CA SER A 52 -5.34 -7.22 8.82
C SER A 52 -6.20 -7.60 7.61
N LEU A 53 -7.52 -7.80 7.80
CA LEU A 53 -8.46 -8.08 6.71
C LEU A 53 -8.64 -6.85 5.80
N ILE A 54 -8.78 -5.68 6.41
CA ILE A 54 -8.88 -4.42 5.67
C ILE A 54 -7.61 -4.22 4.84
N PHE A 55 -6.43 -4.39 5.42
CA PHE A 55 -5.16 -4.23 4.71
C PHE A 55 -5.02 -5.22 3.55
N LEU A 56 -5.45 -6.47 3.72
CA LEU A 56 -5.45 -7.47 2.66
C LEU A 56 -6.35 -7.07 1.49
N ILE A 57 -7.59 -6.67 1.76
CA ILE A 57 -8.59 -6.33 0.74
C ILE A 57 -8.27 -4.99 0.08
N VAL A 58 -7.99 -3.95 0.88
CA VAL A 58 -7.62 -2.62 0.36
C VAL A 58 -6.29 -2.67 -0.37
N GLY A 59 -5.33 -3.47 0.11
CA GLY A 59 -4.05 -3.72 -0.56
C GLY A 59 -4.24 -4.36 -1.94
N PHE A 60 -5.17 -5.31 -2.06
CA PHE A 60 -5.56 -5.90 -3.35
C PHE A 60 -6.14 -4.85 -4.29
N ILE A 61 -7.13 -4.07 -3.81
CA ILE A 61 -7.79 -3.01 -4.58
C ILE A 61 -6.76 -1.97 -5.05
N ASN A 62 -5.94 -1.49 -4.14
CA ASN A 62 -4.89 -0.52 -4.45
C ASN A 62 -3.93 -1.07 -5.52
N GLY A 63 -3.45 -2.31 -5.36
CA GLY A 63 -2.60 -2.95 -6.35
C GLY A 63 -3.26 -3.09 -7.72
N LEU A 64 -4.55 -3.42 -7.74
CA LEU A 64 -5.34 -3.55 -8.96
C LEU A 64 -5.40 -2.21 -9.71
N PHE A 65 -5.73 -1.11 -9.03
CA PHE A 65 -5.83 0.21 -9.67
C PHE A 65 -4.49 0.86 -9.95
N VAL A 66 -3.45 0.58 -9.17
CA VAL A 66 -2.07 0.96 -9.52
C VAL A 66 -1.65 0.26 -10.81
N GLY A 67 -1.98 -1.01 -10.97
CA GLY A 67 -1.73 -1.75 -12.21
C GLY A 67 -2.54 -1.23 -13.39
N ALA A 68 -3.84 -0.94 -13.21
CA ALA A 68 -4.66 -0.29 -14.23
C ALA A 68 -4.08 1.09 -14.63
N GLY A 69 -3.58 1.84 -13.64
CA GLY A 69 -2.89 3.11 -13.85
C GLY A 69 -1.66 2.99 -14.76
N VAL A 70 -0.98 1.85 -14.82
CA VAL A 70 0.15 1.63 -15.75
C VAL A 70 -0.31 1.73 -17.21
N ALA A 71 -1.43 1.09 -17.57
CA ALA A 71 -1.99 1.18 -18.93
C ALA A 71 -2.43 2.61 -19.24
N ILE A 72 -3.11 3.28 -18.30
CA ILE A 72 -3.52 4.68 -18.43
C ILE A 72 -2.30 5.59 -18.61
N ALA A 73 -1.24 5.41 -17.80
CA ALA A 73 -0.01 6.18 -17.91
C ALA A 73 0.65 6.03 -19.29
N ARG A 74 0.61 4.82 -19.84
CA ARG A 74 1.14 4.54 -21.17
C ARG A 74 0.34 5.24 -22.27
N TYR A 75 -0.99 5.13 -22.25
CA TYR A 75 -1.85 5.84 -23.24
C TYR A 75 -1.73 7.36 -23.10
N TYR A 76 -1.61 7.86 -21.88
CA TYR A 76 -1.38 9.28 -21.61
C TYR A 76 -0.04 9.75 -22.18
N GLY A 77 1.03 8.97 -21.98
CA GLY A 77 2.35 9.24 -22.53
C GLY A 77 2.37 9.21 -24.07
N ALA A 78 1.68 8.25 -24.67
CA ALA A 78 1.51 8.09 -26.11
C ALA A 78 0.63 9.18 -26.76
N LYS A 79 -0.05 10.02 -25.95
CA LYS A 79 -1.07 10.97 -26.41
C LYS A 79 -2.20 10.29 -27.22
N ASN A 80 -2.45 9.01 -26.96
CA ASN A 80 -3.54 8.26 -27.57
C ASN A 80 -4.84 8.53 -26.81
N LYS A 81 -5.57 9.55 -27.28
CA LYS A 81 -6.79 10.06 -26.62
C LYS A 81 -7.93 9.05 -26.57
N GLU A 82 -8.07 8.20 -27.59
CA GLU A 82 -9.15 7.23 -27.70
C GLU A 82 -8.98 6.11 -26.66
N ASP A 83 -7.81 5.44 -26.66
CA ASP A 83 -7.51 4.39 -25.71
C ASP A 83 -7.43 4.92 -24.28
N LEU A 84 -6.88 6.14 -24.07
CA LEU A 84 -6.86 6.81 -22.77
C LEU A 84 -8.27 7.01 -22.22
N SER A 85 -9.17 7.58 -23.03
CA SER A 85 -10.57 7.77 -22.67
C SER A 85 -11.25 6.44 -22.35
N THR A 86 -11.08 5.43 -23.22
CA THR A 86 -11.65 4.09 -23.03
C THR A 86 -11.12 3.44 -21.75
N ALA A 87 -9.83 3.55 -21.46
CA ALA A 87 -9.22 3.00 -20.25
C ALA A 87 -9.75 3.66 -18.98
N ILE A 88 -9.84 5.00 -18.95
CA ILE A 88 -10.37 5.74 -17.79
C ILE A 88 -11.84 5.38 -17.53
N HIS A 89 -12.70 5.43 -18.57
CA HIS A 89 -14.13 5.15 -18.39
C HIS A 89 -14.40 3.68 -18.03
N THR A 90 -13.62 2.74 -18.59
CA THR A 90 -13.66 1.32 -18.18
C THR A 90 -13.20 1.12 -16.75
N THR A 91 -12.15 1.83 -16.30
CA THR A 91 -11.67 1.77 -14.91
C THR A 91 -12.73 2.24 -13.92
N ILE A 92 -13.42 3.34 -14.22
CA ILE A 92 -14.50 3.86 -13.37
C ILE A 92 -15.71 2.92 -13.34
N ALA A 93 -16.13 2.41 -14.51
CA ALA A 93 -17.22 1.43 -14.57
C ALA A 93 -16.89 0.15 -13.78
N PHE A 94 -15.67 -0.35 -13.93
CA PHE A 94 -15.18 -1.50 -13.19
C PHE A 94 -15.10 -1.22 -11.68
N ALA A 95 -14.65 -0.02 -11.28
CA ALA A 95 -14.59 0.38 -9.86
C ALA A 95 -15.97 0.36 -9.20
N PHE A 96 -17.01 0.82 -9.90
CA PHE A 96 -18.37 0.76 -9.39
C PHE A 96 -18.85 -0.68 -9.18
N VAL A 97 -18.63 -1.56 -10.17
CA VAL A 97 -19.02 -2.99 -10.06
C VAL A 97 -18.22 -3.71 -8.99
N ALA A 98 -16.90 -3.49 -8.93
CA ALA A 98 -16.03 -4.08 -7.92
C ALA A 98 -16.36 -3.56 -6.52
N GLY A 99 -16.68 -2.27 -6.38
CA GLY A 99 -17.11 -1.68 -5.11
C GLY A 99 -18.42 -2.27 -4.61
N LEU A 100 -19.40 -2.45 -5.49
CA LEU A 100 -20.66 -3.11 -5.15
C LEU A 100 -20.43 -4.58 -4.74
N PHE A 101 -19.60 -5.30 -5.47
CA PHE A 101 -19.22 -6.68 -5.15
C PHE A 101 -18.57 -6.78 -3.77
N ILE A 102 -17.59 -5.91 -3.47
CA ILE A 102 -16.91 -5.88 -2.16
C ILE A 102 -17.87 -5.51 -1.04
N THR A 103 -18.80 -4.58 -1.27
CA THR A 103 -19.86 -4.23 -0.30
C THR A 103 -20.70 -5.46 0.03
N ILE A 104 -21.26 -6.15 -0.97
CA ILE A 104 -22.15 -7.30 -0.74
C ILE A 104 -21.40 -8.46 -0.09
N ILE A 105 -20.27 -8.84 -0.66
CA ILE A 105 -19.46 -9.97 -0.17
C ILE A 105 -18.87 -9.64 1.21
N GLY A 106 -18.34 -8.43 1.38
CA GLY A 106 -17.73 -7.99 2.65
C GLY A 106 -18.73 -8.04 3.80
N ILE A 107 -19.92 -7.48 3.64
CA ILE A 107 -20.96 -7.51 4.68
C ILE A 107 -21.40 -8.94 4.98
N GLY A 108 -21.62 -9.77 3.94
CA GLY A 108 -22.11 -11.14 4.10
C GLY A 108 -21.08 -12.08 4.74
N PHE A 109 -19.84 -12.02 4.31
CA PHE A 109 -18.79 -12.93 4.75
C PHE A 109 -18.01 -12.47 5.98
N THR A 110 -18.20 -11.24 6.46
CA THR A 110 -17.51 -10.70 7.66
C THR A 110 -17.55 -11.66 8.85
N PRO A 111 -18.71 -12.21 9.29
CA PRO A 111 -18.73 -13.09 10.47
C PRO A 111 -17.93 -14.38 10.28
N LEU A 112 -17.96 -14.94 9.06
CA LEU A 112 -17.21 -16.14 8.72
C LEU A 112 -15.70 -15.87 8.74
N LEU A 113 -15.25 -14.78 8.11
CA LEU A 113 -13.83 -14.42 8.04
C LEU A 113 -13.24 -14.19 9.43
N LEU A 114 -13.94 -13.44 10.31
CA LEU A 114 -13.47 -13.17 11.66
C LEU A 114 -13.41 -14.43 12.54
N ARG A 115 -14.37 -15.35 12.38
CA ARG A 115 -14.34 -16.65 13.08
C ARG A 115 -13.18 -17.53 12.59
N LEU A 116 -12.92 -17.56 11.28
CA LEU A 116 -11.78 -18.30 10.71
C LEU A 116 -10.44 -17.76 11.17
N MET A 117 -10.38 -16.45 11.46
CA MET A 117 -9.18 -15.81 12.03
C MET A 117 -9.01 -16.10 13.53
N GLY A 118 -9.96 -16.76 14.19
CA GLY A 118 -9.88 -17.03 15.61
C GLY A 118 -10.09 -15.80 16.50
N THR A 119 -10.90 -14.81 16.03
CA THR A 119 -11.22 -13.63 16.84
C THR A 119 -11.91 -14.05 18.14
N PRO A 120 -11.43 -13.59 19.32
CA PRO A 120 -12.01 -13.94 20.61
C PRO A 120 -13.49 -13.58 20.71
N SER A 121 -14.26 -14.39 21.46
CA SER A 121 -15.71 -14.27 21.55
C SER A 121 -16.20 -12.95 22.16
N ASP A 122 -15.42 -12.34 23.04
CA ASP A 122 -15.67 -11.06 23.69
C ASP A 122 -15.45 -9.85 22.73
N VAL A 123 -14.54 -9.99 21.77
CA VAL A 123 -14.20 -8.98 20.75
C VAL A 123 -15.02 -9.14 19.47
N LEU A 124 -15.50 -10.36 19.19
CA LEU A 124 -16.13 -10.73 17.91
C LEU A 124 -17.35 -9.86 17.53
N PRO A 125 -18.29 -9.52 18.43
CA PRO A 125 -19.45 -8.69 18.07
C PRO A 125 -19.04 -7.30 17.55
N ASP A 126 -18.13 -6.61 18.24
CA ASP A 126 -17.64 -5.30 17.87
C ASP A 126 -16.84 -5.35 16.56
N ALA A 127 -16.01 -6.37 16.39
CA ALA A 127 -15.27 -6.59 15.16
C ALA A 127 -16.20 -6.83 13.94
N ILE A 128 -17.29 -7.60 14.12
CA ILE A 128 -18.31 -7.80 13.08
C ILE A 128 -18.99 -6.47 12.73
N THR A 129 -19.41 -5.71 13.73
CA THR A 129 -20.10 -4.43 13.56
C THR A 129 -19.20 -3.45 12.82
N TYR A 130 -17.97 -3.25 13.28
CA TYR A 130 -16.98 -2.38 12.65
C TYR A 130 -16.75 -2.75 11.18
N LEU A 131 -16.46 -4.03 10.92
CA LEU A 131 -16.09 -4.48 9.58
C LEU A 131 -17.26 -4.45 8.60
N ARG A 132 -18.48 -4.74 9.05
CA ARG A 132 -19.71 -4.62 8.23
C ARG A 132 -19.97 -3.17 7.82
N VAL A 133 -19.86 -2.22 8.76
CA VAL A 133 -20.00 -0.79 8.47
C VAL A 133 -18.91 -0.34 7.51
N TYR A 134 -17.67 -0.77 7.72
CA TYR A 134 -16.56 -0.47 6.82
C TYR A 134 -16.84 -0.96 5.39
N PHE A 135 -17.29 -2.21 5.21
CA PHE A 135 -17.61 -2.76 3.89
C PHE A 135 -18.89 -2.17 3.28
N ALA A 136 -19.81 -1.65 4.06
CA ALA A 136 -20.94 -0.87 3.54
C ALA A 136 -20.45 0.37 2.74
N GLY A 137 -19.26 0.90 3.10
CA GLY A 137 -18.55 1.93 2.35
C GLY A 137 -17.72 1.44 1.16
N GLY A 138 -17.78 0.16 0.81
CA GLY A 138 -16.90 -0.45 -0.20
C GLY A 138 -16.89 0.26 -1.56
N ILE A 139 -18.04 0.75 -2.03
CA ILE A 139 -18.12 1.54 -3.28
C ILE A 139 -17.26 2.81 -3.17
N GLY A 140 -17.35 3.55 -2.07
CA GLY A 140 -16.57 4.78 -1.86
C GLY A 140 -15.07 4.50 -1.83
N ILE A 141 -14.67 3.45 -1.10
CA ILE A 141 -13.26 3.02 -0.98
C ILE A 141 -12.69 2.63 -2.34
N VAL A 142 -13.40 1.81 -3.11
CA VAL A 142 -12.94 1.35 -4.42
C VAL A 142 -12.91 2.49 -5.42
N MET A 143 -13.92 3.36 -5.43
CA MET A 143 -13.97 4.53 -6.31
C MET A 143 -12.84 5.51 -5.99
N TYR A 144 -12.56 5.78 -4.72
CA TYR A 144 -11.42 6.57 -4.30
C TYR A 144 -10.11 6.01 -4.87
N ASN A 145 -9.84 4.71 -4.67
CA ASN A 145 -8.62 4.07 -5.18
C ASN A 145 -8.52 4.11 -6.71
N ALA A 146 -9.63 3.96 -7.42
CA ALA A 146 -9.67 4.07 -8.88
C ALA A 146 -9.32 5.49 -9.36
N CYS A 147 -9.92 6.51 -8.75
CA CYS A 147 -9.59 7.91 -9.06
C CYS A 147 -8.13 8.24 -8.75
N MET A 148 -7.59 7.76 -7.61
CA MET A 148 -6.18 7.92 -7.26
C MET A 148 -5.27 7.26 -8.30
N GLY A 149 -5.60 6.04 -8.75
CA GLY A 149 -4.89 5.35 -9.82
C GLY A 149 -4.84 6.16 -11.11
N ILE A 150 -5.94 6.81 -11.48
CA ILE A 150 -6.03 7.69 -12.67
C ILE A 150 -5.15 8.95 -12.48
N PHE A 151 -5.27 9.67 -11.35
CA PHE A 151 -4.45 10.85 -11.08
C PHE A 151 -2.96 10.52 -11.09
N HIS A 152 -2.56 9.44 -10.43
CA HIS A 152 -1.16 9.01 -10.44
C HIS A 152 -0.69 8.65 -11.85
N ALA A 153 -1.53 8.00 -12.65
CA ALA A 153 -1.20 7.61 -14.03
C ALA A 153 -0.94 8.81 -14.94
N ILE A 154 -1.72 9.90 -14.80
CA ILE A 154 -1.50 11.14 -15.57
C ILE A 154 -0.34 12.00 -15.01
N GLY A 155 0.25 11.59 -13.90
CA GLY A 155 1.38 12.28 -13.27
C GLY A 155 0.99 13.36 -12.27
N ASP A 156 -0.26 13.39 -11.87
CA ASP A 156 -0.77 14.29 -10.83
C ASP A 156 -0.78 13.60 -9.47
N SER A 157 0.09 14.05 -8.59
CA SER A 157 0.14 13.58 -7.20
C SER A 157 -0.33 14.63 -6.20
N LYS A 158 -0.65 15.86 -6.65
CA LYS A 158 -1.08 16.96 -5.77
C LYS A 158 -2.55 16.86 -5.42
N HIS A 159 -3.43 16.64 -6.39
CA HIS A 159 -4.85 16.46 -6.11
C HIS A 159 -5.14 15.29 -5.17
N PRO A 160 -4.53 14.08 -5.37
CA PRO A 160 -4.56 13.02 -4.38
C PRO A 160 -4.19 13.45 -2.96
N LEU A 161 -3.10 14.22 -2.80
CA LEU A 161 -2.70 14.73 -1.49
C LEU A 161 -3.77 15.61 -0.87
N TYR A 162 -4.36 16.55 -1.63
CA TYR A 162 -5.39 17.45 -1.10
C TYR A 162 -6.63 16.69 -0.64
N TYR A 163 -7.10 15.72 -1.43
CA TYR A 163 -8.28 14.92 -1.05
C TYR A 163 -8.00 14.05 0.16
N LEU A 164 -6.78 13.54 0.30
CA LEU A 164 -6.39 12.76 1.45
C LEU A 164 -6.29 13.62 2.73
N ILE A 165 -5.77 14.84 2.64
CA ILE A 165 -5.75 15.78 3.78
C ILE A 165 -7.18 16.10 4.21
N ILE A 166 -8.08 16.40 3.27
CA ILE A 166 -9.50 16.65 3.56
C ILE A 166 -10.13 15.42 4.24
N ALA A 167 -9.91 14.22 3.68
CA ALA A 167 -10.45 12.99 4.25
C ALA A 167 -9.90 12.72 5.65
N ALA A 168 -8.60 12.88 5.86
CA ALA A 168 -7.96 12.66 7.16
C ALA A 168 -8.47 13.65 8.22
N THR A 169 -8.59 14.93 7.87
CA THR A 169 -9.13 15.94 8.78
C THR A 169 -10.60 15.65 9.12
N LEU A 170 -11.40 15.33 8.09
CA LEU A 170 -12.81 14.99 8.29
C LEU A 170 -12.98 13.73 9.14
N ASN A 171 -12.15 12.71 8.91
CA ASN A 171 -12.17 11.48 9.70
C ASN A 171 -11.93 11.76 11.18
N VAL A 172 -10.86 12.50 11.52
CA VAL A 172 -10.56 12.86 12.92
C VAL A 172 -11.70 13.64 13.57
N VAL A 173 -12.30 14.61 12.86
CA VAL A 173 -13.44 15.39 13.37
C VAL A 173 -14.65 14.48 13.60
N LEU A 174 -14.96 13.60 12.66
CA LEU A 174 -16.09 12.68 12.78
C LEU A 174 -15.88 11.60 13.83
N ASP A 175 -14.65 11.11 14.02
CA ASP A 175 -14.31 10.19 15.12
C ASP A 175 -14.60 10.81 16.46
N ILE A 176 -14.15 12.05 16.68
CA ILE A 176 -14.47 12.79 17.91
C ILE A 176 -15.97 12.98 18.06
N LEU A 177 -16.66 13.37 16.99
CA LEU A 177 -18.10 13.62 17.02
C LEU A 177 -18.90 12.34 17.32
N PHE A 178 -18.64 11.25 16.62
CA PHE A 178 -19.42 10.03 16.73
C PHE A 178 -19.02 9.21 17.95
N VAL A 179 -17.74 9.09 18.25
CA VAL A 179 -17.25 8.24 19.34
C VAL A 179 -17.31 8.99 20.67
N VAL A 180 -16.86 10.27 20.72
CA VAL A 180 -16.74 11.00 22.00
C VAL A 180 -18.04 11.73 22.35
N VAL A 181 -18.66 12.43 21.38
CA VAL A 181 -19.84 13.27 21.66
C VAL A 181 -21.14 12.46 21.63
N PHE A 182 -21.33 11.65 20.56
CA PHE A 182 -22.57 10.87 20.41
C PHE A 182 -22.51 9.51 21.08
N ASN A 183 -21.33 9.08 21.58
CA ASN A 183 -21.13 7.80 22.23
C ASN A 183 -21.54 6.61 21.34
N PHE A 184 -21.38 6.74 20.02
CA PHE A 184 -21.50 5.59 19.13
C PHE A 184 -20.28 4.70 19.37
N GLY A 185 -20.48 3.43 19.57
CA GLY A 185 -19.41 2.48 19.82
C GLY A 185 -18.38 2.40 18.68
N VAL A 186 -17.86 1.22 18.39
CA VAL A 186 -16.89 1.00 17.30
C VAL A 186 -17.47 1.33 15.93
N GLU A 187 -18.81 1.25 15.78
CA GLU A 187 -19.49 1.67 14.56
C GLU A 187 -19.32 3.15 14.26
N GLY A 188 -19.17 3.99 15.27
CA GLY A 188 -18.91 5.43 15.10
C GLY A 188 -17.61 5.69 14.34
N ALA A 189 -16.52 5.02 14.73
CA ALA A 189 -15.24 5.09 14.04
C ALA A 189 -15.32 4.55 12.61
N ALA A 190 -16.03 3.42 12.41
CA ALA A 190 -16.23 2.87 11.06
C ALA A 190 -17.03 3.83 10.16
N ILE A 191 -18.10 4.43 10.67
CA ILE A 191 -18.92 5.43 9.94
C ILE A 191 -18.08 6.66 9.58
N ALA A 192 -17.27 7.18 10.50
CA ALA A 192 -16.37 8.29 10.26
C ALA A 192 -15.41 8.01 9.09
N THR A 193 -14.80 6.82 9.11
CA THR A 193 -13.91 6.36 8.03
C THR A 193 -14.65 6.26 6.69
N VAL A 194 -15.83 5.64 6.66
CA VAL A 194 -16.65 5.48 5.45
C VAL A 194 -17.05 6.83 4.87
N ILE A 195 -17.57 7.76 5.68
CA ILE A 195 -17.94 9.10 5.24
C ILE A 195 -16.74 9.84 4.64
N SER A 196 -15.59 9.78 5.32
CA SER A 196 -14.37 10.44 4.87
C SER A 196 -13.89 9.89 3.53
N GLN A 197 -13.96 8.57 3.33
CA GLN A 197 -13.63 7.92 2.05
C GLN A 197 -14.64 8.29 0.94
N PHE A 198 -15.91 8.36 1.24
CA PHE A 198 -16.93 8.82 0.27
C PHE A 198 -16.70 10.26 -0.13
N VAL A 199 -16.41 11.15 0.81
CA VAL A 199 -16.15 12.58 0.52
C VAL A 199 -14.92 12.71 -0.37
N SER A 200 -13.80 12.06 -0.02
CA SER A 200 -12.58 12.13 -0.84
C SER A 200 -12.76 11.48 -2.22
N GLY A 201 -13.46 10.34 -2.30
CA GLY A 201 -13.79 9.69 -3.57
C GLY A 201 -14.68 10.57 -4.46
N THR A 202 -15.67 11.23 -3.86
CA THR A 202 -16.57 12.17 -4.58
C THR A 202 -15.82 13.39 -5.07
N LEU A 203 -14.95 13.98 -4.25
CA LEU A 203 -14.10 15.11 -4.65
C LEU A 203 -13.18 14.72 -5.80
N ALA A 204 -12.49 13.59 -5.69
CA ALA A 204 -11.61 13.09 -6.72
C ALA A 204 -12.35 12.79 -8.04
N PHE A 205 -13.49 12.16 -7.98
CA PHE A 205 -14.33 11.88 -9.15
C PHE A 205 -14.85 13.17 -9.79
N THR A 206 -15.36 14.12 -8.97
CA THR A 206 -15.88 15.41 -9.45
C THR A 206 -14.79 16.22 -10.15
N GLU A 207 -13.56 16.18 -9.64
CA GLU A 207 -12.43 16.84 -10.28
C GLU A 207 -12.13 16.23 -11.65
N LEU A 208 -12.10 14.91 -11.77
CA LEU A 208 -11.89 14.23 -13.06
C LEU A 208 -13.03 14.49 -14.06
N VAL A 209 -14.22 14.82 -13.60
CA VAL A 209 -15.34 15.25 -14.47
C VAL A 209 -15.21 16.73 -14.88
N ARG A 210 -14.66 17.58 -14.02
CA ARG A 210 -14.57 19.03 -14.27
C ARG A 210 -13.30 19.45 -15.00
N ILE A 211 -12.20 18.74 -14.75
CA ILE A 211 -10.87 19.08 -15.30
C ILE A 211 -10.92 19.08 -16.84
N ASP A 212 -10.26 20.05 -17.45
CA ASP A 212 -10.12 20.09 -18.89
C ASP A 212 -8.86 19.33 -19.33
N GLY A 213 -9.02 18.44 -20.31
CA GLY A 213 -7.92 17.64 -20.82
C GLY A 213 -8.38 16.30 -21.39
N ASP A 214 -7.43 15.57 -21.97
CA ASP A 214 -7.70 14.27 -22.62
C ASP A 214 -8.08 13.17 -21.60
N HIS A 215 -7.90 13.42 -20.30
CA HIS A 215 -8.22 12.52 -19.20
C HIS A 215 -9.53 12.86 -18.49
N LYS A 216 -10.33 13.78 -19.05
CA LYS A 216 -11.64 14.15 -18.55
C LYS A 216 -12.61 12.98 -18.58
N ILE A 217 -13.37 12.80 -17.48
CA ILE A 217 -14.45 11.82 -17.43
C ILE A 217 -15.73 12.44 -18.00
N TYR A 218 -16.30 11.77 -18.97
CA TYR A 218 -17.62 12.09 -19.53
C TYR A 218 -18.63 11.06 -19.00
N LEU A 219 -19.58 11.48 -18.18
CA LEU A 219 -20.54 10.59 -17.53
C LEU A 219 -21.27 9.66 -18.54
N LYS A 220 -21.59 10.19 -19.73
CA LYS A 220 -22.26 9.43 -20.80
C LYS A 220 -21.40 8.35 -21.42
N LYS A 221 -20.07 8.42 -21.26
CA LYS A 221 -19.10 7.44 -21.79
C LYS A 221 -18.69 6.37 -20.77
N ILE A 222 -19.15 6.51 -19.51
CA ILE A 222 -18.84 5.48 -18.48
C ILE A 222 -19.50 4.18 -18.93
N GLY A 223 -18.66 3.20 -19.20
CA GLY A 223 -19.08 1.89 -19.68
C GLY A 223 -17.91 0.91 -19.65
N MET A 224 -18.22 -0.36 -19.67
CA MET A 224 -17.23 -1.42 -19.58
C MET A 224 -16.86 -1.95 -20.97
N ASN A 225 -15.70 -1.56 -21.48
CA ASN A 225 -15.12 -2.15 -22.68
C ASN A 225 -14.41 -3.45 -22.30
N LYS A 226 -14.86 -4.59 -22.82
CA LYS A 226 -14.34 -5.92 -22.45
C LYS A 226 -12.86 -6.11 -22.78
N GLU A 227 -12.41 -5.65 -23.95
CA GLU A 227 -11.02 -5.77 -24.36
C GLU A 227 -10.11 -4.89 -23.51
N MET A 228 -10.53 -3.64 -23.23
CA MET A 228 -9.80 -2.76 -22.35
C MET A 228 -9.76 -3.31 -20.92
N LEU A 229 -10.88 -3.79 -20.38
CA LEU A 229 -10.93 -4.41 -19.05
C LEU A 229 -9.96 -5.59 -18.95
N LYS A 230 -9.91 -6.47 -19.97
CA LYS A 230 -8.96 -7.58 -20.00
C LYS A 230 -7.51 -7.10 -19.94
N ARG A 231 -7.17 -6.02 -20.67
CA ARG A 231 -5.82 -5.40 -20.62
C ARG A 231 -5.51 -4.84 -19.23
N LEU A 232 -6.46 -4.07 -18.65
CA LEU A 232 -6.30 -3.49 -17.30
C LEU A 232 -6.13 -4.58 -16.22
N LEU A 233 -6.94 -5.63 -16.27
CA LEU A 233 -6.86 -6.75 -15.34
C LEU A 233 -5.58 -7.57 -15.51
N LYS A 234 -5.09 -7.77 -16.74
CA LYS A 234 -3.81 -8.46 -16.99
C LYS A 234 -2.63 -7.79 -16.27
N ILE A 235 -2.67 -6.45 -16.14
CA ILE A 235 -1.63 -5.67 -15.46
C ILE A 235 -1.96 -5.51 -13.97
N GLY A 236 -3.23 -5.28 -13.63
CA GLY A 236 -3.67 -4.97 -12.27
C GLY A 236 -3.74 -6.18 -11.34
N LEU A 237 -4.28 -7.32 -11.81
CA LEU A 237 -4.43 -8.51 -10.98
C LEU A 237 -3.11 -9.01 -10.36
N PRO A 238 -2.00 -9.12 -11.12
CA PRO A 238 -0.73 -9.54 -10.51
C PRO A 238 -0.28 -8.61 -9.39
N THR A 239 -0.47 -7.29 -9.56
CA THR A 239 -0.11 -6.31 -8.53
C THR A 239 -1.01 -6.40 -7.29
N GLY A 240 -2.32 -6.61 -7.49
CA GLY A 240 -3.27 -6.85 -6.39
C GLY A 240 -2.94 -8.12 -5.60
N VAL A 241 -2.70 -9.22 -6.31
CA VAL A 241 -2.29 -10.50 -5.70
C VAL A 241 -0.98 -10.33 -4.93
N GLN A 242 0.02 -9.66 -5.51
CA GLN A 242 1.29 -9.38 -4.84
C GLN A 242 1.09 -8.69 -3.49
N ASN A 243 0.31 -7.62 -3.43
CA ASN A 243 0.05 -6.88 -2.19
C ASN A 243 -0.66 -7.73 -1.14
N SER A 244 -1.70 -8.47 -1.55
CA SER A 244 -2.46 -9.34 -0.64
C SER A 244 -1.63 -10.48 -0.07
N VAL A 245 -0.82 -11.14 -0.89
CA VAL A 245 0.00 -12.27 -0.46
C VAL A 245 1.10 -11.82 0.48
N ILE A 246 1.69 -10.65 0.25
CA ILE A 246 2.67 -10.05 1.19
C ILE A 246 2.00 -9.75 2.53
N ALA A 247 0.77 -9.20 2.52
CA ALA A 247 0.02 -8.96 3.75
C ALA A 247 -0.24 -10.26 4.53
N PHE A 248 -0.66 -11.31 3.84
CA PHE A 248 -0.88 -12.63 4.44
C PHE A 248 0.41 -13.23 5.02
N ALA A 249 1.53 -13.12 4.30
CA ALA A 249 2.83 -13.59 4.79
C ALA A 249 3.25 -12.89 6.09
N ASN A 250 2.99 -11.59 6.22
CA ASN A 250 3.28 -10.85 7.45
C ASN A 250 2.46 -11.34 8.65
N VAL A 251 1.21 -11.81 8.44
CA VAL A 251 0.40 -12.43 9.51
C VAL A 251 1.06 -13.72 10.01
N ILE A 252 1.56 -14.57 9.10
CA ILE A 252 2.25 -15.80 9.49
C ILE A 252 3.56 -15.50 10.22
N VAL A 253 4.32 -14.51 9.77
CA VAL A 253 5.54 -14.07 10.48
C VAL A 253 5.20 -13.58 11.88
N GLN A 254 4.13 -12.79 12.05
CA GLN A 254 3.69 -12.32 13.36
C GLN A 254 3.30 -13.49 14.27
N ALA A 255 2.62 -14.51 13.76
CA ALA A 255 2.28 -15.71 14.52
C ALA A 255 3.54 -16.43 15.06
N ASN A 256 4.62 -16.47 14.28
CA ASN A 256 5.90 -17.02 14.73
C ASN A 256 6.57 -16.14 15.80
N ILE A 257 6.46 -14.81 15.70
CA ILE A 257 7.00 -13.88 16.73
C ILE A 257 6.24 -14.06 18.06
N ASN A 258 4.94 -14.31 18.00
CA ASN A 258 4.10 -14.47 19.19
C ASN A 258 4.53 -15.63 20.09
N GLN A 259 5.20 -16.65 19.53
CA GLN A 259 5.73 -17.78 20.30
C GLN A 259 6.87 -17.38 21.26
N PHE A 260 7.52 -16.24 21.05
CA PHE A 260 8.60 -15.72 21.91
C PHE A 260 8.09 -14.87 23.08
N GLY A 261 6.76 -14.79 23.27
CA GLY A 261 6.12 -14.14 24.41
C GLY A 261 5.77 -12.68 24.21
N SER A 262 5.08 -12.12 25.21
CA SER A 262 4.48 -10.78 25.13
C SER A 262 5.49 -9.64 24.97
N ILE A 263 6.66 -9.75 25.58
CA ILE A 263 7.73 -8.74 25.48
C ILE A 263 8.25 -8.68 24.02
N ALA A 264 8.48 -9.83 23.40
CA ALA A 264 8.90 -9.91 21.99
C ALA A 264 7.82 -9.37 21.05
N MET A 265 6.53 -9.70 21.31
CA MET A 265 5.41 -9.15 20.56
C MET A 265 5.34 -7.62 20.65
N ALA A 266 5.46 -7.08 21.85
CA ALA A 266 5.41 -5.64 22.09
C ALA A 266 6.59 -4.91 21.42
N GLY A 267 7.81 -5.45 21.53
CA GLY A 267 9.00 -4.91 20.88
C GLY A 267 8.90 -4.95 19.36
N ASN A 268 8.39 -6.06 18.81
CA ASN A 268 8.10 -6.17 17.38
C ASN A 268 7.04 -5.16 16.94
N GLY A 269 5.98 -4.97 17.71
CA GLY A 269 4.92 -4.00 17.45
C GLY A 269 5.43 -2.56 17.44
N ALA A 270 6.27 -2.19 18.39
CA ALA A 270 6.90 -0.87 18.46
C ALA A 270 7.79 -0.61 17.23
N TYR A 271 8.60 -1.61 16.84
CA TYR A 271 9.41 -1.50 15.62
C TYR A 271 8.56 -1.43 14.36
N ASN A 272 7.48 -2.20 14.24
CA ASN A 272 6.58 -2.15 13.07
C ASN A 272 5.99 -0.76 12.86
N LYS A 273 5.64 -0.05 13.93
CA LYS A 273 5.17 1.35 13.84
C LYS A 273 6.26 2.26 13.29
N LEU A 274 7.49 2.12 13.75
CA LEU A 274 8.65 2.86 13.25
C LEU A 274 8.95 2.52 11.79
N GLU A 275 8.97 1.23 11.44
CA GLU A 275 9.19 0.73 10.08
C GLU A 275 8.12 1.26 9.11
N GLY A 276 6.86 1.37 9.56
CA GLY A 276 5.78 1.94 8.78
C GLY A 276 6.11 3.33 8.23
N PHE A 277 6.70 4.21 9.03
CA PHE A 277 7.16 5.52 8.59
C PHE A 277 8.38 5.45 7.66
N ALA A 278 9.33 4.57 7.95
CA ALA A 278 10.53 4.37 7.13
C ALA A 278 10.22 3.81 5.74
N PHE A 279 9.11 3.09 5.60
CA PHE A 279 8.67 2.47 4.36
C PHE A 279 8.02 3.46 3.39
N LEU A 280 7.47 4.59 3.87
CA LEU A 280 6.75 5.56 3.05
C LEU A 280 7.59 6.16 1.89
N PRO A 281 8.84 6.59 2.09
CA PRO A 281 9.68 7.07 0.99
C PRO A 281 9.92 6.00 -0.08
N ILE A 282 10.15 4.75 0.34
CA ILE A 282 10.43 3.62 -0.57
C ILE A 282 9.24 3.37 -1.49
N THR A 283 8.03 3.29 -0.93
CA THR A 283 6.80 3.08 -1.70
C THR A 283 6.47 4.25 -2.61
N SER A 284 6.69 5.48 -2.14
CA SER A 284 6.45 6.70 -2.92
C SER A 284 7.38 6.80 -4.13
N PHE A 285 8.67 6.48 -3.96
CA PHE A 285 9.60 6.37 -5.09
C PHE A 285 9.25 5.24 -6.05
N SER A 286 8.85 4.07 -5.55
CA SER A 286 8.41 2.96 -6.39
C SER A 286 7.20 3.34 -7.25
N LEU A 287 6.22 4.06 -6.69
CA LEU A 287 5.06 4.55 -7.44
C LEU A 287 5.46 5.61 -8.48
N ALA A 288 6.33 6.55 -8.10
CA ALA A 288 6.85 7.57 -9.01
C ALA A 288 7.58 6.95 -10.21
N LEU A 289 8.37 5.91 -9.97
CA LEU A 289 9.02 5.15 -11.03
C LEU A 289 8.00 4.42 -11.93
N THR A 290 6.98 3.81 -11.34
CA THR A 290 5.92 3.13 -12.10
C THR A 290 5.26 4.09 -13.09
N THR A 291 4.86 5.28 -12.63
CA THR A 291 4.23 6.29 -13.49
C THR A 291 5.21 6.88 -14.50
N PHE A 292 6.42 7.22 -14.06
CA PHE A 292 7.44 7.80 -14.93
C PHE A 292 7.81 6.86 -16.09
N ILE A 293 8.06 5.59 -15.78
CA ILE A 293 8.39 4.57 -16.78
C ILE A 293 7.22 4.36 -17.75
N GLY A 294 5.99 4.17 -17.23
CA GLY A 294 4.80 3.97 -18.05
C GLY A 294 4.55 5.11 -19.05
N GLN A 295 4.62 6.37 -18.58
CA GLN A 295 4.44 7.53 -19.44
C GLN A 295 5.54 7.69 -20.49
N ASN A 296 6.81 7.47 -20.12
CA ASN A 296 7.93 7.64 -21.05
C ASN A 296 8.04 6.48 -22.05
N LEU A 297 7.63 5.26 -21.68
CA LEU A 297 7.48 4.16 -22.65
C LEU A 297 6.35 4.44 -23.64
N GLY A 298 5.20 4.94 -23.16
CA GLY A 298 4.12 5.36 -24.06
C GLY A 298 4.53 6.47 -25.03
N ALA A 299 5.39 7.39 -24.58
CA ALA A 299 5.95 8.48 -25.39
C ALA A 299 7.16 8.05 -26.26
N GLU A 300 7.53 6.77 -26.25
CA GLU A 300 8.69 6.20 -26.97
C GLU A 300 10.05 6.86 -26.60
N LYS A 301 10.14 7.45 -25.40
CA LYS A 301 11.35 8.14 -24.92
C LYS A 301 12.28 7.19 -24.17
N TYR A 302 12.82 6.19 -24.86
CA TYR A 302 13.58 5.07 -24.28
C TYR A 302 14.83 5.49 -23.50
N ASP A 303 15.58 6.49 -23.99
CA ASP A 303 16.75 7.01 -23.27
C ASP A 303 16.36 7.67 -21.93
N ARG A 304 15.19 8.32 -21.94
CA ARG A 304 14.63 8.92 -20.74
C ARG A 304 14.14 7.84 -19.77
N VAL A 305 13.59 6.74 -20.26
CA VAL A 305 13.22 5.56 -19.46
C VAL A 305 14.44 4.99 -18.75
N LYS A 306 15.54 4.73 -19.47
CA LYS A 306 16.79 4.19 -18.90
C LYS A 306 17.40 5.13 -17.86
N SER A 307 17.47 6.42 -18.18
CA SER A 307 18.03 7.44 -17.28
C SER A 307 17.16 7.62 -16.03
N GLY A 308 15.83 7.62 -16.17
CA GLY A 308 14.89 7.73 -15.05
C GLY A 308 14.89 6.49 -14.15
N ALA A 309 14.97 5.29 -14.72
CA ALA A 309 15.12 4.05 -13.99
C ALA A 309 16.41 4.07 -13.15
N ARG A 310 17.55 4.46 -13.76
CA ARG A 310 18.84 4.56 -13.05
C ARG A 310 18.80 5.61 -11.94
N PHE A 311 18.29 6.81 -12.22
CA PHE A 311 18.17 7.88 -11.23
C PHE A 311 17.29 7.45 -10.05
N GLY A 312 16.09 6.96 -10.32
CA GLY A 312 15.14 6.58 -9.27
C GLY A 312 15.62 5.39 -8.44
N LEU A 313 16.30 4.43 -9.07
CA LEU A 313 16.90 3.30 -8.37
C LEU A 313 17.98 3.76 -7.39
N ILE A 314 18.94 4.55 -7.86
CA ILE A 314 20.04 5.05 -7.01
C ILE A 314 19.48 5.95 -5.90
N SER A 315 18.61 6.90 -6.23
CA SER A 315 18.04 7.84 -5.24
C SER A 315 17.19 7.13 -4.20
N GLY A 316 16.36 6.17 -4.61
CA GLY A 316 15.52 5.40 -3.70
C GLY A 316 16.35 4.53 -2.75
N VAL A 317 17.39 3.87 -3.26
CA VAL A 317 18.30 3.03 -2.46
C VAL A 317 19.10 3.89 -1.47
N VAL A 318 19.68 5.02 -1.92
CA VAL A 318 20.46 5.92 -1.05
C VAL A 318 19.57 6.51 0.04
N LEU A 319 18.38 6.99 -0.31
CA LEU A 319 17.45 7.57 0.66
C LEU A 319 17.01 6.53 1.72
N ALA A 320 16.66 5.31 1.29
CA ALA A 320 16.29 4.25 2.20
C ALA A 320 17.44 3.86 3.14
N GLN A 321 18.67 3.80 2.62
CA GLN A 321 19.82 3.46 3.46
C GLN A 321 20.16 4.59 4.44
N ILE A 322 20.02 5.85 4.07
CA ILE A 322 20.17 6.99 5.01
C ILE A 322 19.15 6.85 6.16
N ILE A 323 17.89 6.58 5.85
CA ILE A 323 16.85 6.34 6.86
C ILE A 323 17.21 5.14 7.73
N GLY A 324 17.67 4.04 7.12
CA GLY A 324 18.10 2.84 7.84
C GLY A 324 19.23 3.12 8.82
N VAL A 325 20.24 3.90 8.41
CA VAL A 325 21.36 4.30 9.30
C VAL A 325 20.87 5.20 10.43
N ILE A 326 19.99 6.16 10.16
CA ILE A 326 19.38 7.01 11.21
C ILE A 326 18.64 6.14 12.22
N ILE A 327 17.81 5.22 11.78
CA ILE A 327 17.07 4.33 12.68
C ILE A 327 18.04 3.42 13.46
N PHE A 328 19.08 2.90 12.82
CA PHE A 328 20.08 2.06 13.48
C PHE A 328 20.78 2.78 14.63
N ILE A 329 21.18 4.06 14.41
CA ILE A 329 21.88 4.89 15.42
C ILE A 329 20.93 5.27 16.57
N PHE A 330 19.73 5.72 16.22
CA PHE A 330 18.76 6.25 17.17
C PHE A 330 17.68 5.21 17.60
N ALA A 331 17.90 3.92 17.34
CA ALA A 331 16.92 2.86 17.64
C ALA A 331 16.38 2.92 19.07
N PRO A 332 17.20 3.03 20.13
CA PRO A 332 16.66 3.08 21.49
C PRO A 332 15.74 4.28 21.74
N GLN A 333 16.10 5.46 21.22
CA GLN A 333 15.31 6.68 21.39
C GLN A 333 13.98 6.60 20.61
N LEU A 334 14.05 6.10 19.36
CA LEU A 334 12.89 5.99 18.48
C LEU A 334 11.90 4.92 18.96
N ILE A 335 12.38 3.77 19.44
CA ILE A 335 11.51 2.71 20.00
C ILE A 335 10.86 3.19 21.30
N ARG A 336 11.59 3.96 22.13
CA ARG A 336 11.07 4.54 23.38
C ARG A 336 9.87 5.46 23.17
N LEU A 337 9.71 6.06 21.99
CA LEU A 337 8.51 6.85 21.66
C LEU A 337 7.23 6.01 21.66
N PHE A 338 7.33 4.71 21.46
CA PHE A 338 6.19 3.79 21.35
C PHE A 338 5.99 2.93 22.60
N ASN A 339 7.03 2.73 23.42
CA ASN A 339 6.96 1.95 24.63
C ASN A 339 8.05 2.36 25.62
N SER A 340 7.72 2.44 26.91
CA SER A 340 8.65 2.85 27.98
C SER A 340 9.30 1.67 28.73
N ASP A 341 8.83 0.44 28.53
CA ASP A 341 9.39 -0.74 29.18
C ASP A 341 10.78 -1.08 28.58
N PRO A 342 11.84 -1.10 29.40
CA PRO A 342 13.20 -1.40 28.93
C PRO A 342 13.31 -2.74 28.18
N ALA A 343 12.62 -3.79 28.63
CA ALA A 343 12.68 -5.10 28.00
C ALA A 343 12.03 -5.10 26.61
N VAL A 344 10.95 -4.33 26.44
CA VAL A 344 10.29 -4.12 25.15
C VAL A 344 11.16 -3.30 24.21
N ILE A 345 11.81 -2.26 24.73
CA ILE A 345 12.75 -1.42 23.97
C ILE A 345 13.89 -2.27 23.44
N ASP A 346 14.50 -3.12 24.29
CA ASP A 346 15.61 -3.99 23.87
C ASP A 346 15.23 -4.92 22.75
N GLN A 347 14.03 -5.51 22.75
CA GLN A 347 13.54 -6.34 21.65
C GLN A 347 13.33 -5.55 20.36
N GLY A 348 12.74 -4.36 20.43
CA GLY A 348 12.58 -3.48 19.27
C GLY A 348 13.93 -3.02 18.69
N VAL A 349 14.88 -2.67 19.56
CA VAL A 349 16.25 -2.28 19.17
C VAL A 349 17.01 -3.45 18.53
N LEU A 350 16.88 -4.66 19.09
CA LEU A 350 17.47 -5.86 18.51
C LEU A 350 17.02 -6.05 17.06
N ARG A 351 15.72 -5.96 16.81
CA ARG A 351 15.16 -6.04 15.46
C ARG A 351 15.65 -4.92 14.55
N ALA A 352 15.62 -3.67 15.03
CA ALA A 352 16.10 -2.51 14.27
C ALA A 352 17.56 -2.68 13.84
N ARG A 353 18.44 -3.11 14.74
CA ARG A 353 19.85 -3.31 14.44
C ARG A 353 20.14 -4.43 13.44
N ILE A 354 19.28 -5.44 13.37
CA ILE A 354 19.43 -6.51 12.37
C ILE A 354 18.94 -6.04 11.00
N ILE A 355 17.82 -5.29 10.93
CA ILE A 355 17.11 -5.06 9.67
C ILE A 355 17.53 -3.75 9.00
N CYS A 356 17.74 -2.66 9.75
CA CYS A 356 17.84 -1.31 9.18
C CYS A 356 19.04 -1.11 8.27
N LEU A 357 20.15 -1.79 8.50
CA LEU A 357 21.33 -1.73 7.64
C LEU A 357 21.12 -2.37 6.25
N PHE A 358 20.02 -3.09 6.07
CA PHE A 358 19.67 -3.75 4.81
C PHE A 358 18.49 -3.06 4.08
N TYR A 359 18.08 -1.86 4.49
CA TYR A 359 17.01 -1.12 3.82
C TYR A 359 17.35 -0.80 2.35
N PHE A 360 18.62 -0.76 1.97
CA PHE A 360 19.01 -0.65 0.58
C PHE A 360 18.52 -1.83 -0.28
N LEU A 361 18.49 -3.06 0.26
CA LEU A 361 17.94 -4.24 -0.44
C LEU A 361 16.41 -4.14 -0.57
N LEU A 362 15.74 -3.69 0.49
CA LEU A 362 14.31 -3.44 0.46
C LEU A 362 13.95 -2.42 -0.63
N ALA A 363 14.64 -1.27 -0.65
CA ALA A 363 14.43 -0.23 -1.64
C ALA A 363 14.78 -0.70 -3.06
N LEU A 364 15.86 -1.46 -3.21
CA LEU A 364 16.27 -2.04 -4.50
C LEU A 364 15.16 -2.93 -5.07
N SER A 365 14.59 -3.82 -4.25
CA SER A 365 13.47 -4.69 -4.66
C SER A 365 12.22 -3.89 -5.03
N HIS A 366 11.85 -2.87 -4.22
CA HIS A 366 10.67 -2.05 -4.50
C HIS A 366 10.83 -1.15 -5.73
N CYS A 367 11.99 -0.52 -5.91
CA CYS A 367 12.25 0.34 -7.08
C CYS A 367 12.29 -0.50 -8.37
N LEU A 368 12.97 -1.65 -8.37
CA LEU A 368 12.98 -2.56 -9.53
C LEU A 368 11.57 -3.10 -9.82
N SER A 369 10.81 -3.47 -8.80
CA SER A 369 9.40 -3.82 -8.96
C SER A 369 8.59 -2.68 -9.58
N GLY A 370 8.80 -1.44 -9.14
CA GLY A 370 8.15 -0.25 -9.70
C GLY A 370 8.50 0.00 -11.16
N ILE A 371 9.78 -0.15 -11.53
CA ILE A 371 10.27 -0.03 -12.92
C ILE A 371 9.62 -1.09 -13.80
N LEU A 372 9.66 -2.37 -13.40
CA LEU A 372 9.08 -3.47 -14.16
C LEU A 372 7.56 -3.35 -14.28
N ARG A 373 6.91 -2.90 -13.21
CA ARG A 373 5.47 -2.62 -13.21
C ARG A 373 5.13 -1.51 -14.21
N GLY A 374 5.87 -0.40 -14.18
CA GLY A 374 5.72 0.71 -15.14
C GLY A 374 5.96 0.28 -16.59
N ALA A 375 6.82 -0.71 -16.80
CA ALA A 375 7.01 -1.36 -18.10
C ALA A 375 5.89 -2.36 -18.48
N GLY A 376 4.87 -2.55 -17.61
CA GLY A 376 3.79 -3.52 -17.84
C GLY A 376 4.13 -4.97 -17.49
N ARG A 377 5.34 -5.23 -16.95
CA ARG A 377 5.82 -6.57 -16.57
C ARG A 377 5.39 -6.94 -15.13
N THR A 378 4.13 -6.78 -14.81
CA THR A 378 3.61 -6.92 -13.43
C THR A 378 3.65 -8.35 -12.89
N TYR A 379 3.67 -9.35 -13.78
CA TYR A 379 3.78 -10.75 -13.39
C TYR A 379 5.15 -11.07 -12.74
N VAL A 380 6.23 -10.46 -13.23
CA VAL A 380 7.58 -10.70 -12.71
C VAL A 380 7.73 -10.24 -11.26
N PRO A 381 7.38 -8.98 -10.89
CA PRO A 381 7.36 -8.56 -9.49
C PRO A 381 6.49 -9.43 -8.60
N MET A 382 5.31 -9.83 -9.07
CA MET A 382 4.43 -10.71 -8.32
C MET A 382 5.13 -12.04 -8.00
N VAL A 383 5.69 -12.73 -8.99
CA VAL A 383 6.34 -14.04 -8.79
C VAL A 383 7.58 -13.92 -7.91
N VAL A 384 8.45 -12.95 -8.19
CA VAL A 384 9.69 -12.76 -7.41
C VAL A 384 9.38 -12.49 -5.95
N MET A 385 8.44 -11.58 -5.65
CA MET A 385 8.10 -11.26 -4.27
C MET A 385 7.30 -12.38 -3.59
N LEU A 386 6.39 -13.05 -4.28
CA LEU A 386 5.66 -14.19 -3.75
C LEU A 386 6.62 -15.32 -3.36
N VAL A 387 7.56 -15.67 -4.24
CA VAL A 387 8.53 -16.72 -3.94
C VAL A 387 9.45 -16.30 -2.80
N SER A 388 10.07 -15.11 -2.89
CA SER A 388 11.07 -14.68 -1.92
C SER A 388 10.48 -14.31 -0.56
N TRP A 389 9.43 -13.46 -0.56
CA TRP A 389 8.92 -12.85 0.68
C TRP A 389 7.82 -13.68 1.35
N CYS A 390 7.19 -14.58 0.61
CA CYS A 390 6.18 -15.47 1.18
C CYS A 390 6.73 -16.89 1.31
N ILE A 391 6.94 -17.61 0.21
CA ILE A 391 7.31 -19.01 0.26
C ILE A 391 8.64 -19.23 1.01
N ILE A 392 9.72 -18.58 0.56
CA ILE A 392 11.04 -18.78 1.18
C ILE A 392 11.08 -18.24 2.60
N ARG A 393 10.50 -17.04 2.87
CA ARG A 393 10.47 -16.45 4.21
C ARG A 393 9.73 -17.32 5.21
N ILE A 394 8.52 -17.75 4.87
CA ILE A 394 7.70 -18.57 5.74
C ILE A 394 8.36 -19.93 5.98
N THR A 395 8.87 -20.57 4.92
CA THR A 395 9.58 -21.85 5.04
C THR A 395 10.83 -21.72 5.92
N TYR A 396 11.65 -20.69 5.66
CA TYR A 396 12.85 -20.43 6.47
C TYR A 396 12.50 -20.23 7.95
N ILE A 397 11.56 -19.37 8.26
CA ILE A 397 11.16 -19.09 9.65
C ILE A 397 10.63 -20.37 10.30
N THR A 398 9.69 -21.06 9.65
CA THR A 398 9.03 -22.24 10.23
C THR A 398 9.99 -23.41 10.47
N VAL A 399 10.97 -23.58 9.58
CA VAL A 399 11.96 -24.67 9.71
C VAL A 399 13.06 -24.29 10.68
N VAL A 400 13.67 -23.11 10.50
CA VAL A 400 14.89 -22.74 11.26
C VAL A 400 14.55 -22.41 12.72
N VAL A 401 13.41 -21.80 13.02
CA VAL A 401 12.98 -21.53 14.42
C VAL A 401 12.79 -22.84 15.20
N ARG A 402 12.40 -23.94 14.55
CA ARG A 402 12.30 -25.25 15.22
C ARG A 402 13.66 -25.84 15.59
N ILE A 403 14.70 -25.48 14.83
CA ILE A 403 16.08 -25.97 15.05
C ILE A 403 16.82 -25.03 16.00
N ILE A 404 16.66 -23.73 15.81
CA ILE A 404 17.27 -22.65 16.58
C ILE A 404 16.13 -21.76 17.10
N PRO A 405 15.63 -21.99 18.33
CA PRO A 405 14.52 -21.23 18.91
C PRO A 405 14.98 -19.83 19.40
N ASP A 406 15.43 -18.99 18.47
CA ASP A 406 15.90 -17.63 18.71
C ASP A 406 15.12 -16.66 17.81
N ILE A 407 14.61 -15.59 18.39
CA ILE A 407 13.86 -14.54 17.66
C ILE A 407 14.71 -13.87 16.55
N ARG A 408 16.03 -13.85 16.71
CA ARG A 408 16.97 -13.33 15.70
C ARG A 408 16.80 -14.05 14.36
N VAL A 409 16.47 -15.35 14.37
CA VAL A 409 16.17 -16.11 13.15
C VAL A 409 15.04 -15.47 12.37
N VAL A 410 13.96 -15.07 13.06
CA VAL A 410 12.82 -14.40 12.43
C VAL A 410 13.24 -13.05 11.84
N HIS A 411 14.06 -12.29 12.57
CA HIS A 411 14.52 -10.98 12.09
C HIS A 411 15.46 -11.10 10.89
N TRP A 412 16.37 -12.07 10.85
CA TRP A 412 17.27 -12.32 9.70
C TRP A 412 16.53 -12.79 8.45
N ALA A 413 15.33 -13.32 8.57
CA ALA A 413 14.53 -13.71 7.42
C ALA A 413 14.25 -12.52 6.47
N TYR A 414 14.15 -11.29 7.00
CA TYR A 414 13.90 -10.09 6.20
C TYR A 414 15.07 -9.72 5.29
N PRO A 415 16.29 -9.46 5.81
CA PRO A 415 17.45 -9.20 4.96
C PRO A 415 17.74 -10.31 3.95
N LEU A 416 17.63 -11.59 4.36
CA LEU A 416 17.83 -12.73 3.49
C LEU A 416 16.88 -12.72 2.29
N THR A 417 15.60 -12.53 2.53
CA THR A 417 14.59 -12.55 1.47
C THR A 417 14.61 -11.30 0.61
N TRP A 418 14.99 -10.14 1.17
CA TRP A 418 15.26 -8.93 0.39
C TRP A 418 16.48 -9.10 -0.53
N LEU A 419 17.54 -9.77 -0.05
CA LEU A 419 18.71 -10.09 -0.87
C LEU A 419 18.32 -11.00 -2.04
N LEU A 420 17.57 -12.07 -1.77
CA LEU A 420 17.12 -13.01 -2.81
C LEU A 420 16.26 -12.33 -3.87
N SER A 421 15.27 -11.53 -3.45
CA SER A 421 14.43 -10.78 -4.39
C SER A 421 15.25 -9.75 -5.18
N SER A 422 16.18 -9.06 -4.53
CA SER A 422 17.05 -8.08 -5.20
C SER A 422 17.95 -8.75 -6.27
N ILE A 423 18.51 -9.90 -5.96
CA ILE A 423 19.30 -10.67 -6.93
C ILE A 423 18.43 -11.12 -8.11
N ALA A 424 17.25 -11.68 -7.84
CA ALA A 424 16.32 -12.12 -8.88
C ALA A 424 15.91 -10.97 -9.80
N PHE A 425 15.56 -9.81 -9.22
CA PHE A 425 15.22 -8.61 -9.99
C PHE A 425 16.39 -8.08 -10.81
N LEU A 426 17.61 -8.04 -10.23
CA LEU A 426 18.79 -7.57 -10.96
C LEU A 426 19.15 -8.49 -12.12
N ILE A 427 19.04 -9.82 -11.95
CA ILE A 427 19.26 -10.78 -13.02
C ILE A 427 18.24 -10.54 -14.14
N TYR A 428 16.97 -10.43 -13.81
CA TYR A 428 15.93 -10.16 -14.80
C TYR A 428 16.16 -8.83 -15.50
N TYR A 429 16.40 -7.75 -14.74
CA TYR A 429 16.61 -6.39 -15.27
C TYR A 429 17.80 -6.30 -16.24
N LYS A 430 18.89 -7.06 -15.97
CA LYS A 430 20.11 -7.05 -16.80
C LYS A 430 20.04 -7.99 -18.01
N ARG A 431 19.34 -9.13 -17.88
CA ARG A 431 19.34 -10.18 -18.92
C ARG A 431 18.17 -10.08 -19.90
N THR A 432 17.12 -9.35 -19.53
CA THR A 432 15.91 -9.26 -20.34
C THR A 432 15.79 -7.86 -20.92
N ASP A 433 15.39 -7.76 -22.19
CA ASP A 433 14.99 -6.47 -22.74
C ASP A 433 13.55 -6.14 -22.27
N TRP A 434 13.47 -5.66 -21.03
CA TRP A 434 12.22 -5.32 -20.38
C TRP A 434 11.51 -4.11 -21.02
N ILE A 435 12.21 -3.40 -21.92
CA ILE A 435 11.69 -2.24 -22.67
C ILE A 435 11.01 -2.69 -23.98
N ALA A 436 11.60 -3.62 -24.72
CA ALA A 436 11.24 -3.91 -26.12
C ALA A 436 10.01 -4.80 -26.31
N GLU A 437 9.58 -5.59 -25.33
CA GLU A 437 8.54 -6.60 -25.53
C GLU A 437 7.09 -6.09 -25.37
N TYR A 438 6.84 -4.79 -25.43
CA TYR A 438 5.49 -4.21 -25.36
C TYR A 438 5.23 -3.16 -26.46
N VAL A 439 6.03 -3.22 -27.51
CA VAL A 439 5.74 -2.51 -28.77
C VAL A 439 4.77 -3.33 -29.59
#